data_88f232c763580d62fa9254abc25b2c01
#
_entry.id   88f232c763580d62fa9254abc25b2c01
#
_cell.length_a   1.000
_cell.length_b   1.000
_cell.length_c   1.000
_cell.angle_alpha   90.00
_cell.angle_beta   90.00
_cell.angle_gamma   90.00
#
_symmetry.space_group_name_H-M   'P 1'
#
loop_
_entity.id
_entity.type
_entity.pdbx_description
1 polymer ?
#
loop_
_entity_poly.entity_id
_entity_poly.type
_entity_poly.pdbx_seq_one_letter_code
_entity_poly.pdbx_strand_id
1 'polypeptide(L)'
;MIDLRSDTVTRPSQAMLAAMTAAEVGDDVWGDDPTVLRLQAVTAERAGKEAGLFFPSGTQSNLAALMAHCERGDEYIVGQLAHTYKYEGGGAAVLGSIQPQPIENAPDGTLPLAKIAAAIKPLDNHFARTRLLALENTIGGQVLPEGYVQEAVAFARSRGLAAHLDGARVCNAAVASGRPIAELCAPFDTISICFSKGLGAPVGSVLVGNRALVERAQRWRKVLGGGMRQSGILAAACLYALDHNVERLADDHANAAHLAQGLARIEPVKVLSHATNMVFAQFPEADCAPLEAWLKERGILTQMLYASRFVTHCDVSRADIDTFVDAVGAYFAQRRA
;
A
#
# COMPACT_ATOMS: atom_id res chain seq x y z
N MET A 1 23.01 -1.60 -9.13
CA MET A 1 22.52 -2.48 -8.03
C MET A 1 21.02 -2.66 -8.28
N ILE A 2 20.58 -3.89 -8.43
CA ILE A 2 19.18 -4.24 -8.71
C ILE A 2 18.53 -4.62 -7.37
N ASP A 3 17.45 -3.96 -6.96
CA ASP A 3 16.77 -4.25 -5.69
C ASP A 3 15.31 -4.63 -5.94
N LEU A 4 14.97 -5.90 -5.77
CA LEU A 4 13.62 -6.44 -6.01
C LEU A 4 12.86 -6.76 -4.71
N ARG A 5 13.34 -6.29 -3.54
CA ARG A 5 12.73 -6.59 -2.24
C ARG A 5 11.37 -5.94 -2.05
N SER A 6 11.23 -4.68 -2.48
CA SER A 6 10.01 -3.88 -2.31
C SER A 6 10.07 -2.60 -3.14
N ASP A 7 8.93 -2.06 -3.52
CA ASP A 7 8.83 -0.70 -4.10
C ASP A 7 9.05 0.42 -3.05
N THR A 8 9.23 0.07 -1.79
CA THR A 8 9.59 1.02 -0.72
C THR A 8 11.09 1.41 -0.72
N VAL A 9 11.91 0.76 -1.55
CA VAL A 9 13.34 1.05 -1.71
C VAL A 9 13.62 2.11 -2.77
N THR A 10 12.59 2.59 -3.47
CA THR A 10 12.69 3.61 -4.51
C THR A 10 13.34 4.89 -4.00
N ARG A 11 14.09 5.54 -4.91
CA ARG A 11 14.81 6.77 -4.62
C ARG A 11 14.20 7.94 -5.40
N PRO A 12 14.17 9.15 -4.81
CA PRO A 12 13.68 10.32 -5.54
C PRO A 12 14.56 10.63 -6.74
N SER A 13 13.95 10.91 -7.89
CA SER A 13 14.66 11.35 -9.09
C SER A 13 15.28 12.74 -8.89
N GLN A 14 16.24 13.11 -9.73
CA GLN A 14 16.84 14.45 -9.69
C GLN A 14 15.80 15.57 -9.89
N ALA A 15 14.81 15.35 -10.75
CA ALA A 15 13.71 16.29 -10.96
C ALA A 15 12.81 16.41 -9.71
N MET A 16 12.54 15.29 -9.03
CA MET A 16 11.81 15.30 -7.76
C MET A 16 12.60 16.04 -6.67
N LEU A 17 13.92 15.80 -6.55
CA LEU A 17 14.80 16.53 -5.62
C LEU A 17 14.81 18.04 -5.91
N ALA A 18 14.84 18.43 -7.18
CA ALA A 18 14.75 19.85 -7.58
C ALA A 18 13.39 20.45 -7.15
N ALA A 19 12.28 19.73 -7.33
CA ALA A 19 10.97 20.17 -6.85
C ALA A 19 10.93 20.33 -5.32
N MET A 20 11.56 19.42 -4.58
CA MET A 20 11.66 19.50 -3.11
C MET A 20 12.43 20.75 -2.66
N THR A 21 13.57 21.07 -3.31
CA THR A 21 14.40 22.23 -2.94
C THR A 21 13.77 23.56 -3.34
N ALA A 22 12.88 23.58 -4.33
CA ALA A 22 12.16 24.77 -4.78
C ALA A 22 10.80 24.97 -4.05
N ALA A 23 10.45 24.07 -3.11
CA ALA A 23 9.16 24.13 -2.44
C ALA A 23 9.00 25.37 -1.57
N GLU A 24 7.88 26.05 -1.71
CA GLU A 24 7.45 27.07 -0.76
C GLU A 24 6.97 26.39 0.53
N VAL A 25 7.42 26.85 1.69
CA VAL A 25 7.15 26.20 2.97
C VAL A 25 6.58 27.16 4.00
N GLY A 26 5.84 26.61 4.94
CA GLY A 26 5.31 27.22 6.15
C GLY A 26 5.20 26.20 7.26
N ASP A 27 4.51 26.51 8.36
CA ASP A 27 4.32 25.55 9.45
C ASP A 27 3.01 24.74 9.23
N ASP A 28 3.14 23.45 8.91
CA ASP A 28 1.99 22.55 8.68
C ASP A 28 1.06 22.43 9.90
N VAL A 29 1.60 22.54 11.13
CA VAL A 29 0.78 22.47 12.36
C VAL A 29 -0.11 23.71 12.52
N TRP A 30 0.37 24.88 12.04
CA TRP A 30 -0.42 26.11 11.99
C TRP A 30 -1.33 26.19 10.75
N GLY A 31 -1.13 25.28 9.79
CA GLY A 31 -1.86 25.30 8.53
C GLY A 31 -1.36 26.35 7.54
N ASP A 32 -0.09 26.74 7.65
CA ASP A 32 0.53 27.81 6.86
C ASP A 32 1.44 27.31 5.73
N ASP A 33 1.71 25.99 5.67
CA ASP A 33 2.56 25.43 4.60
C ASP A 33 1.77 25.30 3.29
N PRO A 34 2.05 26.17 2.28
CA PRO A 34 1.24 26.20 1.07
C PRO A 34 1.39 24.95 0.22
N THR A 35 2.56 24.29 0.26
CA THR A 35 2.82 23.08 -0.50
C THR A 35 2.10 21.87 0.11
N VAL A 36 2.04 21.79 1.44
CA VAL A 36 1.23 20.76 2.14
C VAL A 36 -0.25 20.96 1.85
N LEU A 37 -0.76 22.19 1.95
CA LEU A 37 -2.16 22.50 1.66
C LEU A 37 -2.52 22.11 0.21
N ARG A 38 -1.65 22.43 -0.76
CA ARG A 38 -1.83 22.04 -2.15
C ARG A 38 -1.84 20.52 -2.32
N LEU A 39 -0.90 19.79 -1.70
CA LEU A 39 -0.88 18.33 -1.77
C LEU A 39 -2.19 17.72 -1.25
N GLN A 40 -2.65 18.19 -0.10
CA GLN A 40 -3.89 17.72 0.53
C GLN A 40 -5.11 17.96 -0.38
N ALA A 41 -5.21 19.17 -0.94
CA ALA A 41 -6.30 19.55 -1.83
C ALA A 41 -6.30 18.73 -3.13
N VAL A 42 -5.17 18.65 -3.83
CA VAL A 42 -5.05 17.92 -5.11
C VAL A 42 -5.28 16.42 -4.92
N THR A 43 -4.78 15.83 -3.82
CA THR A 43 -5.00 14.41 -3.56
C THR A 43 -6.47 14.12 -3.25
N ALA A 44 -7.13 14.98 -2.46
CA ALA A 44 -8.55 14.86 -2.18
C ALA A 44 -9.38 14.98 -3.46
N GLU A 45 -9.09 15.96 -4.31
CA GLU A 45 -9.75 16.18 -5.61
C GLU A 45 -9.62 14.95 -6.50
N ARG A 46 -8.38 14.43 -6.70
CA ARG A 46 -8.14 13.23 -7.54
C ARG A 46 -8.82 11.96 -7.00
N ALA A 47 -9.01 11.88 -5.68
CA ALA A 47 -9.74 10.79 -5.04
C ALA A 47 -11.26 11.03 -4.97
N GLY A 48 -11.77 12.19 -5.41
CA GLY A 48 -13.18 12.55 -5.32
C GLY A 48 -13.66 12.70 -3.86
N LYS A 49 -12.80 13.23 -2.97
CA LYS A 49 -13.08 13.40 -1.53
C LYS A 49 -13.04 14.86 -1.11
N GLU A 50 -13.66 15.15 0.05
CA GLU A 50 -13.85 16.51 0.55
C GLU A 50 -12.60 17.13 1.16
N ALA A 51 -11.70 16.31 1.72
CA ALA A 51 -10.52 16.77 2.44
C ALA A 51 -9.39 15.75 2.39
N GLY A 52 -8.15 16.24 2.57
CA GLY A 52 -6.95 15.44 2.69
C GLY A 52 -6.11 15.88 3.90
N LEU A 53 -5.30 14.97 4.43
CA LEU A 53 -4.36 15.20 5.52
C LEU A 53 -3.05 14.47 5.26
N PHE A 54 -1.95 15.21 5.25
CA PHE A 54 -0.61 14.67 4.99
C PHE A 54 -0.01 14.00 6.23
N PHE A 55 0.61 12.84 6.03
CA PHE A 55 1.29 12.03 7.04
C PHE A 55 2.70 11.63 6.60
N PRO A 56 3.64 11.43 7.53
CA PRO A 56 4.99 10.94 7.21
C PRO A 56 5.00 9.48 6.71
N SER A 57 4.00 8.68 7.05
CA SER A 57 3.94 7.27 6.65
C SER A 57 2.51 6.76 6.47
N GLY A 58 2.35 5.69 5.66
CA GLY A 58 1.08 4.99 5.50
C GLY A 58 0.58 4.37 6.79
N THR A 59 1.48 3.78 7.58
CA THR A 59 1.15 3.22 8.90
C THR A 59 0.51 4.25 9.82
N GLN A 60 1.06 5.47 9.89
CA GLN A 60 0.47 6.51 10.71
C GLN A 60 -0.86 7.02 10.14
N SER A 61 -0.97 7.11 8.81
CA SER A 61 -2.21 7.49 8.12
C SER A 61 -3.33 6.48 8.39
N ASN A 62 -3.06 5.18 8.24
CA ASN A 62 -4.00 4.11 8.55
C ASN A 62 -4.41 4.13 10.02
N LEU A 63 -3.45 4.21 10.93
CA LEU A 63 -3.74 4.23 12.37
C LEU A 63 -4.60 5.44 12.76
N ALA A 64 -4.28 6.63 12.25
CA ALA A 64 -5.09 7.81 12.49
C ALA A 64 -6.52 7.68 11.92
N ALA A 65 -6.67 7.01 10.76
CA ALA A 65 -7.98 6.70 10.20
C ALA A 65 -8.77 5.74 11.10
N LEU A 66 -8.16 4.63 11.54
CA LEU A 66 -8.82 3.69 12.45
C LEU A 66 -9.26 4.39 13.75
N MET A 67 -8.40 5.24 14.34
CA MET A 67 -8.71 6.02 15.55
C MET A 67 -9.73 7.15 15.29
N ALA A 68 -9.92 7.59 14.06
CA ALA A 68 -10.97 8.53 13.69
C ALA A 68 -12.34 7.85 13.55
N HIS A 69 -12.36 6.59 13.14
CA HIS A 69 -13.59 5.80 12.98
C HIS A 69 -14.05 5.10 14.26
N CYS A 70 -13.11 4.64 15.08
CA CYS A 70 -13.35 3.79 16.24
C CYS A 70 -12.99 4.50 17.53
N GLU A 71 -13.67 4.12 18.60
CA GLU A 71 -13.36 4.48 19.99
C GLU A 71 -12.62 3.32 20.69
N ARG A 72 -12.12 3.57 21.89
CA ARG A 72 -11.50 2.52 22.72
C ARG A 72 -12.50 1.41 23.01
N GLY A 73 -12.11 0.15 22.74
CA GLY A 73 -12.96 -1.01 22.92
C GLY A 73 -13.85 -1.34 21.71
N ASP A 74 -13.82 -0.51 20.68
CA ASP A 74 -14.44 -0.86 19.41
C ASP A 74 -13.62 -1.91 18.64
N GLU A 75 -14.23 -2.46 17.62
CA GLU A 75 -13.65 -3.47 16.74
C GLU A 75 -13.73 -3.05 15.28
N TYR A 76 -12.70 -3.41 14.49
CA TYR A 76 -12.75 -3.30 13.03
C TYR A 76 -12.52 -4.66 12.37
N ILE A 77 -13.32 -4.96 11.34
CA ILE A 77 -13.17 -6.15 10.50
C ILE A 77 -12.11 -5.87 9.45
N VAL A 78 -11.17 -6.81 9.25
CA VAL A 78 -10.01 -6.64 8.38
C VAL A 78 -9.59 -7.96 7.76
N GLY A 79 -8.92 -7.93 6.61
CA GLY A 79 -8.33 -9.12 6.01
C GLY A 79 -7.11 -9.62 6.81
N GLN A 80 -6.98 -10.94 6.96
CA GLN A 80 -5.84 -11.55 7.65
C GLN A 80 -4.50 -11.21 7.00
N LEU A 81 -4.48 -10.91 5.70
CA LEU A 81 -3.29 -10.51 4.96
C LEU A 81 -3.09 -9.00 4.90
N ALA A 82 -4.06 -8.20 5.37
CA ALA A 82 -4.03 -6.75 5.30
C ALA A 82 -2.88 -6.14 6.12
N HIS A 83 -2.30 -5.06 5.60
CA HIS A 83 -1.17 -4.36 6.20
C HIS A 83 -1.51 -3.81 7.59
N THR A 84 -2.70 -3.20 7.76
CA THR A 84 -3.18 -2.64 9.02
C THR A 84 -3.30 -3.66 10.15
N TYR A 85 -3.47 -4.93 9.83
CA TYR A 85 -3.49 -6.03 10.79
C TYR A 85 -2.12 -6.63 11.03
N LYS A 86 -1.37 -6.91 9.94
CA LYS A 86 -0.20 -7.79 9.99
C LYS A 86 1.14 -7.05 10.13
N TYR A 87 1.24 -5.82 9.61
CA TYR A 87 2.53 -5.16 9.41
C TYR A 87 2.67 -3.77 10.05
N GLU A 88 1.73 -3.37 10.92
CA GLU A 88 1.74 -2.06 11.59
C GLU A 88 2.00 -2.16 13.11
N GLY A 89 2.75 -3.19 13.52
CA GLY A 89 3.18 -3.35 14.92
C GLY A 89 2.03 -3.50 15.92
N GLY A 90 0.82 -3.89 15.48
CA GLY A 90 -0.36 -3.97 16.33
C GLY A 90 -0.86 -2.60 16.79
N GLY A 91 -0.53 -1.52 16.05
CA GLY A 91 -0.81 -0.13 16.44
C GLY A 91 -2.27 0.15 16.80
N ALA A 92 -3.22 -0.44 16.06
CA ALA A 92 -4.65 -0.30 16.36
C ALA A 92 -4.99 -0.77 17.80
N ALA A 93 -4.43 -1.88 18.25
CA ALA A 93 -4.63 -2.41 19.59
C ALA A 93 -3.83 -1.62 20.63
N VAL A 94 -2.54 -1.37 20.36
CA VAL A 94 -1.61 -0.75 21.34
C VAL A 94 -1.94 0.72 21.59
N LEU A 95 -2.17 1.50 20.55
CA LEU A 95 -2.37 2.96 20.64
C LEU A 95 -3.84 3.36 20.57
N GLY A 96 -4.61 2.70 19.67
CA GLY A 96 -6.04 2.96 19.50
C GLY A 96 -6.92 2.25 20.54
N SER A 97 -6.44 1.20 21.17
CA SER A 97 -7.26 0.25 21.97
C SER A 97 -8.43 -0.29 21.15
N ILE A 98 -8.21 -0.51 19.85
CA ILE A 98 -9.18 -1.00 18.88
C ILE A 98 -8.87 -2.46 18.60
N GLN A 99 -9.86 -3.33 18.77
CA GLN A 99 -9.70 -4.77 18.54
C GLN A 99 -9.73 -5.06 17.03
N PRO A 100 -8.68 -5.69 16.45
CA PRO A 100 -8.81 -6.22 15.09
C PRO A 100 -9.62 -7.52 15.10
N GLN A 101 -10.53 -7.67 14.12
CA GLN A 101 -11.22 -8.91 13.82
C GLN A 101 -10.78 -9.39 12.44
N PRO A 102 -9.69 -10.18 12.35
CA PRO A 102 -9.22 -10.66 11.06
C PRO A 102 -10.13 -11.73 10.48
N ILE A 103 -10.32 -11.63 9.16
CA ILE A 103 -11.01 -12.62 8.35
C ILE A 103 -10.03 -13.14 7.30
N GLU A 104 -10.05 -14.44 7.05
CA GLU A 104 -9.23 -15.04 5.99
C GLU A 104 -9.62 -14.49 4.61
N ASN A 105 -8.64 -13.99 3.88
CA ASN A 105 -8.83 -13.55 2.50
C ASN A 105 -9.09 -14.74 1.58
N ALA A 106 -9.96 -14.57 0.61
CA ALA A 106 -10.08 -15.47 -0.52
C ALA A 106 -8.85 -15.35 -1.45
N PRO A 107 -8.61 -16.30 -2.35
CA PRO A 107 -7.45 -16.29 -3.26
C PRO A 107 -7.36 -15.04 -4.15
N ASP A 108 -8.46 -14.39 -4.45
CA ASP A 108 -8.56 -13.14 -5.21
C ASP A 108 -8.38 -11.87 -4.34
N GLY A 109 -8.03 -12.04 -3.05
CA GLY A 109 -7.83 -10.96 -2.09
C GLY A 109 -9.10 -10.46 -1.40
N THR A 110 -10.29 -10.90 -1.83
CA THR A 110 -11.57 -10.48 -1.24
C THR A 110 -11.80 -11.04 0.16
N LEU A 111 -12.71 -10.42 0.90
CA LEU A 111 -13.27 -10.96 2.14
C LEU A 111 -14.67 -11.49 1.84
N PRO A 112 -14.93 -12.79 1.96
CA PRO A 112 -16.26 -13.33 1.67
C PRO A 112 -17.34 -12.66 2.53
N LEU A 113 -18.41 -12.16 1.91
CA LEU A 113 -19.48 -11.41 2.60
C LEU A 113 -20.12 -12.20 3.74
N ALA A 114 -20.25 -13.52 3.58
CA ALA A 114 -20.77 -14.39 4.65
C ALA A 114 -19.83 -14.39 5.88
N LYS A 115 -18.51 -14.33 5.68
CA LYS A 115 -17.54 -14.22 6.77
C LYS A 115 -17.57 -12.82 7.41
N ILE A 116 -17.75 -11.76 6.62
CA ILE A 116 -17.96 -10.41 7.16
C ILE A 116 -19.22 -10.39 8.02
N ALA A 117 -20.33 -10.94 7.52
CA ALA A 117 -21.59 -11.01 8.24
C ALA A 117 -21.47 -11.75 9.59
N ALA A 118 -20.77 -12.88 9.57
CA ALA A 118 -20.56 -13.70 10.77
C ALA A 118 -19.63 -13.03 11.81
N ALA A 119 -18.75 -12.13 11.37
CA ALA A 119 -17.83 -11.40 12.25
C ALA A 119 -18.48 -10.21 12.97
N ILE A 120 -19.59 -9.67 12.43
CA ILE A 120 -20.31 -8.55 13.07
C ILE A 120 -20.97 -9.03 14.35
N LYS A 121 -20.61 -8.39 15.47
CA LYS A 121 -21.08 -8.77 16.79
C LYS A 121 -22.42 -8.09 17.16
N PRO A 122 -23.25 -8.72 17.97
CA PRO A 122 -24.45 -8.08 18.50
C PRO A 122 -24.09 -6.93 19.45
N LEU A 123 -24.99 -5.96 19.59
CA LEU A 123 -24.86 -4.90 20.58
C LEU A 123 -25.21 -5.48 21.97
N ASP A 124 -24.20 -6.06 22.61
CA ASP A 124 -24.29 -6.71 23.91
C ASP A 124 -22.99 -6.43 24.67
N ASN A 125 -23.06 -6.32 26.01
CA ASN A 125 -21.92 -5.98 26.88
C ASN A 125 -20.82 -7.04 26.92
N HIS A 126 -21.03 -8.24 26.37
CA HIS A 126 -19.99 -9.28 26.27
C HIS A 126 -19.08 -9.11 25.05
N PHE A 127 -19.41 -8.22 24.09
CA PHE A 127 -18.72 -8.09 22.83
C PHE A 127 -18.15 -6.70 22.61
N ALA A 128 -17.01 -6.61 21.92
CA ALA A 128 -16.56 -5.37 21.33
C ALA A 128 -17.57 -4.90 20.27
N ARG A 129 -17.76 -3.59 20.16
CA ARG A 129 -18.68 -3.01 19.18
C ARG A 129 -18.00 -2.96 17.80
N THR A 130 -18.50 -3.74 16.84
CA THR A 130 -18.02 -3.70 15.46
C THR A 130 -18.40 -2.36 14.82
N ARG A 131 -17.42 -1.57 14.31
CA ARG A 131 -17.64 -0.22 13.81
C ARG A 131 -17.18 0.00 12.38
N LEU A 132 -16.22 -0.78 11.90
CA LEU A 132 -15.52 -0.47 10.67
C LEU A 132 -15.23 -1.74 9.88
N LEU A 133 -15.40 -1.67 8.55
CA LEU A 133 -14.79 -2.59 7.58
C LEU A 133 -13.57 -1.91 6.96
N ALA A 134 -12.39 -2.52 7.10
CA ALA A 134 -11.15 -2.07 6.47
C ALA A 134 -10.76 -3.04 5.35
N LEU A 135 -10.65 -2.52 4.13
CA LEU A 135 -10.16 -3.26 2.96
C LEU A 135 -8.79 -2.72 2.54
N GLU A 136 -8.06 -3.47 1.72
CA GLU A 136 -6.79 -3.05 1.12
C GLU A 136 -6.84 -3.25 -0.39
N ASN A 137 -6.38 -2.27 -1.17
CA ASN A 137 -6.26 -2.34 -2.62
C ASN A 137 -4.98 -1.58 -3.08
N THR A 138 -4.00 -2.26 -3.74
CA THR A 138 -3.97 -3.68 -4.05
C THR A 138 -3.61 -4.53 -2.83
N ILE A 139 -4.18 -5.72 -2.69
CA ILE A 139 -3.81 -6.70 -1.68
C ILE A 139 -2.83 -7.73 -2.28
N GLY A 140 -1.60 -7.78 -1.77
CA GLY A 140 -0.57 -8.65 -2.35
C GLY A 140 -0.32 -8.42 -3.84
N GLY A 141 -0.48 -7.18 -4.33
CA GLY A 141 -0.40 -6.80 -5.73
C GLY A 141 -1.71 -7.00 -6.52
N GLN A 142 -2.66 -7.77 -6.01
CA GLN A 142 -3.93 -8.05 -6.71
C GLN A 142 -4.89 -6.87 -6.56
N VAL A 143 -5.50 -6.48 -7.67
CA VAL A 143 -6.60 -5.52 -7.68
C VAL A 143 -7.87 -6.26 -7.25
N LEU A 144 -8.59 -5.69 -6.29
CA LEU A 144 -9.88 -6.26 -5.89
C LEU A 144 -10.86 -6.31 -7.07
N PRO A 145 -11.62 -7.41 -7.22
CA PRO A 145 -12.54 -7.59 -8.34
C PRO A 145 -13.55 -6.45 -8.48
N GLU A 146 -13.89 -6.14 -9.73
CA GLU A 146 -14.92 -5.15 -10.04
C GLU A 146 -16.26 -5.54 -9.41
N GLY A 147 -16.97 -4.56 -8.87
CA GLY A 147 -18.25 -4.79 -8.19
C GLY A 147 -18.14 -5.28 -6.73
N TYR A 148 -17.09 -6.04 -6.40
CA TYR A 148 -16.91 -6.55 -5.03
C TYR A 148 -16.83 -5.43 -3.98
N VAL A 149 -16.02 -4.39 -4.26
CA VAL A 149 -15.84 -3.27 -3.31
C VAL A 149 -17.16 -2.57 -3.02
N GLN A 150 -17.94 -2.29 -4.07
CA GLN A 150 -19.26 -1.68 -3.95
C GLN A 150 -20.21 -2.55 -3.11
N GLU A 151 -20.23 -3.86 -3.39
CA GLU A 151 -21.06 -4.82 -2.68
C GLU A 151 -20.65 -4.93 -1.20
N ALA A 152 -19.38 -5.09 -0.91
CA ALA A 152 -18.86 -5.24 0.45
C ALA A 152 -19.11 -3.97 1.30
N VAL A 153 -18.89 -2.78 0.72
CA VAL A 153 -19.12 -1.52 1.43
C VAL A 153 -20.62 -1.24 1.59
N ALA A 154 -21.44 -1.51 0.59
CA ALA A 154 -22.92 -1.40 0.72
C ALA A 154 -23.44 -2.36 1.81
N PHE A 155 -22.93 -3.59 1.85
CA PHE A 155 -23.24 -4.53 2.90
C PHE A 155 -22.83 -4.00 4.29
N ALA A 156 -21.60 -3.53 4.46
CA ALA A 156 -21.11 -2.96 5.71
C ALA A 156 -22.00 -1.80 6.19
N ARG A 157 -22.33 -0.88 5.29
CA ARG A 157 -23.23 0.26 5.58
C ARG A 157 -24.63 -0.19 6.00
N SER A 158 -25.18 -1.24 5.37
CA SER A 158 -26.48 -1.82 5.76
C SER A 158 -26.50 -2.35 7.20
N ARG A 159 -25.29 -2.61 7.75
CA ARG A 159 -25.08 -3.08 9.12
C ARG A 159 -24.59 -1.97 10.06
N GLY A 160 -24.60 -0.71 9.62
CA GLY A 160 -24.15 0.44 10.41
C GLY A 160 -22.63 0.58 10.56
N LEU A 161 -21.85 -0.11 9.74
CA LEU A 161 -20.38 0.00 9.73
C LEU A 161 -19.94 1.09 8.77
N ALA A 162 -18.87 1.80 9.14
CA ALA A 162 -18.10 2.64 8.24
C ALA A 162 -17.13 1.80 7.38
N ALA A 163 -16.51 2.43 6.36
CA ALA A 163 -15.56 1.76 5.47
C ALA A 163 -14.28 2.56 5.30
N HIS A 164 -13.13 1.91 5.51
CA HIS A 164 -11.79 2.45 5.27
C HIS A 164 -11.07 1.64 4.20
N LEU A 165 -10.30 2.32 3.33
CA LEU A 165 -9.40 1.69 2.37
C LEU A 165 -7.94 1.98 2.73
N ASP A 166 -7.17 0.94 3.01
CA ASP A 166 -5.73 1.03 2.80
C ASP A 166 -5.47 1.02 1.29
N GLY A 167 -5.32 2.22 0.75
CA GLY A 167 -5.06 2.50 -0.65
C GLY A 167 -3.58 2.75 -0.92
N ALA A 168 -2.68 2.12 -0.16
CA ALA A 168 -1.24 2.32 -0.31
C ALA A 168 -0.73 2.10 -1.73
N ARG A 169 -1.43 1.29 -2.52
CA ARG A 169 -1.16 1.08 -3.96
C ARG A 169 -2.42 1.27 -4.83
N VAL A 170 -3.32 2.15 -4.42
CA VAL A 170 -4.53 2.44 -5.21
C VAL A 170 -4.21 3.00 -6.60
N CYS A 171 -3.09 3.70 -6.76
CA CYS A 171 -2.60 4.14 -8.08
C CYS A 171 -2.23 2.94 -8.98
N ASN A 172 -1.61 1.89 -8.43
CA ASN A 172 -1.38 0.65 -9.17
C ASN A 172 -2.71 -0.01 -9.58
N ALA A 173 -3.70 -0.03 -8.68
CA ALA A 173 -5.02 -0.56 -8.99
C ALA A 173 -5.71 0.24 -10.10
N ALA A 174 -5.61 1.58 -10.07
CA ALA A 174 -6.18 2.47 -11.07
C ALA A 174 -5.57 2.21 -12.46
N VAL A 175 -4.23 2.18 -12.55
CA VAL A 175 -3.52 1.93 -13.81
C VAL A 175 -3.83 0.52 -14.35
N ALA A 176 -3.82 -0.50 -13.49
CA ALA A 176 -4.08 -1.88 -13.92
C ALA A 176 -5.51 -2.12 -14.37
N SER A 177 -6.49 -1.45 -13.77
CA SER A 177 -7.91 -1.57 -14.12
C SER A 177 -8.37 -0.59 -15.19
N GLY A 178 -7.56 0.43 -15.52
CA GLY A 178 -7.95 1.53 -16.42
C GLY A 178 -9.03 2.43 -15.83
N ARG A 179 -9.24 2.42 -14.51
CA ARG A 179 -10.29 3.17 -13.81
C ARG A 179 -9.71 4.38 -13.08
N PRO A 180 -10.40 5.52 -13.07
CA PRO A 180 -9.97 6.68 -12.29
C PRO A 180 -9.84 6.36 -10.79
N ILE A 181 -8.85 6.97 -10.12
CA ILE A 181 -8.65 6.82 -8.66
C ILE A 181 -9.93 7.20 -7.90
N ALA A 182 -10.63 8.26 -8.33
CA ALA A 182 -11.89 8.70 -7.73
C ALA A 182 -12.94 7.60 -7.69
N GLU A 183 -13.04 6.80 -8.73
CA GLU A 183 -14.00 5.69 -8.82
C GLU A 183 -13.68 4.56 -7.83
N LEU A 184 -12.39 4.22 -7.70
CA LEU A 184 -11.92 3.21 -6.74
C LEU A 184 -12.10 3.69 -5.28
N CYS A 185 -11.97 4.98 -5.06
CA CYS A 185 -12.11 5.60 -3.74
C CYS A 185 -13.56 5.89 -3.35
N ALA A 186 -14.47 6.05 -4.33
CA ALA A 186 -15.86 6.51 -4.11
C ALA A 186 -16.61 5.76 -2.99
N PRO A 187 -16.55 4.43 -2.87
CA PRO A 187 -17.30 3.70 -1.86
C PRO A 187 -16.87 3.97 -0.41
N PHE A 188 -15.64 4.38 -0.15
CA PHE A 188 -15.06 4.46 1.18
C PHE A 188 -15.25 5.82 1.85
N ASP A 189 -15.31 5.83 3.18
CA ASP A 189 -15.41 7.05 3.99
C ASP A 189 -14.02 7.71 4.17
N THR A 190 -12.97 6.88 4.27
CA THR A 190 -11.57 7.33 4.30
C THR A 190 -10.67 6.40 3.50
N ILE A 191 -9.63 6.97 2.87
CA ILE A 191 -8.62 6.23 2.10
C ILE A 191 -7.23 6.75 2.45
N SER A 192 -6.28 5.85 2.74
CA SER A 192 -4.87 6.19 2.88
C SER A 192 -4.13 5.93 1.56
N ILE A 193 -3.55 6.97 0.96
CA ILE A 193 -2.83 6.90 -0.32
C ILE A 193 -1.35 7.13 -0.05
N CYS A 194 -0.47 6.16 -0.39
CA CYS A 194 0.97 6.30 -0.20
C CYS A 194 1.68 6.79 -1.47
N PHE A 195 2.66 7.68 -1.28
CA PHE A 195 3.55 8.18 -2.33
C PHE A 195 4.95 7.57 -2.25
N SER A 196 5.31 7.00 -1.11
CA SER A 196 6.64 6.46 -0.79
C SER A 196 6.81 4.99 -1.16
N LYS A 197 6.25 4.59 -2.32
CA LYS A 197 6.35 3.25 -2.90
C LYS A 197 6.61 3.37 -4.40
N GLY A 198 5.88 2.69 -5.26
CA GLY A 198 6.02 2.76 -6.71
C GLY A 198 5.97 4.18 -7.29
N LEU A 199 5.36 5.13 -6.61
CA LEU A 199 5.36 6.55 -7.00
C LEU A 199 6.70 7.27 -6.74
N GLY A 200 7.62 6.66 -5.97
CA GLY A 200 9.02 7.11 -5.85
C GLY A 200 9.27 8.29 -4.93
N ALA A 201 8.30 8.80 -4.19
CA ALA A 201 8.55 9.82 -3.19
C ALA A 201 9.33 9.22 -1.99
N PRO A 202 10.26 9.96 -1.36
CA PRO A 202 11.09 9.43 -0.27
C PRO A 202 10.28 9.17 1.01
N VAL A 203 9.13 9.82 1.15
CA VAL A 203 8.27 9.77 2.34
C VAL A 203 6.88 10.27 1.95
N GLY A 204 5.87 9.85 2.68
CA GLY A 204 4.57 10.51 2.65
C GLY A 204 3.40 9.65 2.26
N SER A 205 2.29 9.94 2.92
CA SER A 205 0.95 9.44 2.62
C SER A 205 -0.07 10.52 2.87
N VAL A 206 -1.19 10.47 2.16
CA VAL A 206 -2.32 11.38 2.40
C VAL A 206 -3.55 10.54 2.73
N LEU A 207 -4.14 10.82 3.89
CA LEU A 207 -5.48 10.34 4.22
C LEU A 207 -6.48 11.27 3.57
N VAL A 208 -7.35 10.74 2.73
CA VAL A 208 -8.46 11.49 2.13
C VAL A 208 -9.80 10.92 2.59
N GLY A 209 -10.82 11.77 2.68
CA GLY A 209 -12.14 11.33 3.12
C GLY A 209 -13.11 12.49 3.29
N ASN A 210 -14.23 12.22 3.99
CA ASN A 210 -15.10 13.29 4.39
C ASN A 210 -14.43 14.20 5.44
N ARG A 211 -14.78 15.48 5.43
CA ARG A 211 -14.11 16.52 6.22
C ARG A 211 -14.10 16.20 7.72
N ALA A 212 -15.22 15.76 8.28
CA ALA A 212 -15.34 15.51 9.71
C ALA A 212 -14.38 14.38 10.20
N LEU A 213 -14.18 13.33 9.40
CA LEU A 213 -13.24 12.25 9.72
C LEU A 213 -11.78 12.70 9.57
N VAL A 214 -11.47 13.49 8.55
CA VAL A 214 -10.14 14.05 8.34
C VAL A 214 -9.75 15.01 9.48
N GLU A 215 -10.65 15.86 9.95
CA GLU A 215 -10.45 16.73 11.11
C GLU A 215 -10.21 15.92 12.40
N ARG A 216 -10.94 14.84 12.62
CA ARG A 216 -10.68 13.92 13.74
C ARG A 216 -9.29 13.25 13.61
N ALA A 217 -8.93 12.82 12.40
CA ALA A 217 -7.62 12.23 12.12
C ALA A 217 -6.47 13.23 12.33
N GLN A 218 -6.68 14.54 12.10
CA GLN A 218 -5.66 15.56 12.34
C GLN A 218 -5.26 15.64 13.83
N ARG A 219 -6.21 15.50 14.76
CA ARG A 219 -5.90 15.40 16.19
C ARG A 219 -5.06 14.16 16.49
N TRP A 220 -5.43 13.01 15.91
CA TRP A 220 -4.67 11.77 16.09
C TRP A 220 -3.29 11.85 15.46
N ARG A 221 -3.13 12.48 14.29
CA ARG A 221 -1.81 12.76 13.71
C ARG A 221 -0.91 13.46 14.72
N LYS A 222 -1.42 14.47 15.42
CA LYS A 222 -0.66 15.19 16.44
C LYS A 222 -0.28 14.30 17.62
N VAL A 223 -1.21 13.52 18.15
CA VAL A 223 -0.97 12.58 19.25
C VAL A 223 0.08 11.54 18.90
N LEU A 224 0.05 11.03 17.67
CA LEU A 224 0.97 10.03 17.14
C LEU A 224 2.35 10.60 16.72
N GLY A 225 2.61 11.89 16.96
CA GLY A 225 3.89 12.53 16.66
C GLY A 225 4.08 12.91 15.17
N GLY A 226 3.03 12.84 14.34
CA GLY A 226 3.09 13.13 12.89
C GLY A 226 2.89 14.60 12.51
N GLY A 227 2.77 15.51 13.48
CA GLY A 227 2.71 16.95 13.22
C GLY A 227 4.10 17.50 12.91
N MET A 228 4.43 17.60 11.63
CA MET A 228 5.69 18.16 11.13
C MET A 228 5.61 19.69 11.04
N ARG A 229 6.73 20.36 10.78
CA ARG A 229 6.81 21.81 10.63
C ARG A 229 6.86 22.16 9.13
N GLN A 230 8.00 22.52 8.56
CA GLN A 230 8.16 22.89 7.15
C GLN A 230 8.15 21.65 6.25
N SER A 231 7.08 20.90 6.28
CA SER A 231 6.95 19.64 5.55
C SER A 231 6.60 19.81 4.07
N GLY A 232 6.44 21.02 3.59
CA GLY A 232 6.27 21.35 2.18
C GLY A 232 7.39 20.79 1.29
N ILE A 233 8.63 20.71 1.80
CA ILE A 233 9.73 20.04 1.10
C ILE A 233 9.36 18.58 0.77
N LEU A 234 8.76 17.86 1.70
CA LEU A 234 8.36 16.46 1.52
C LEU A 234 7.07 16.36 0.69
N ALA A 235 6.15 17.28 0.90
CA ALA A 235 4.90 17.37 0.14
C ALA A 235 5.15 17.65 -1.35
N ALA A 236 6.17 18.43 -1.69
CA ALA A 236 6.56 18.68 -3.08
C ALA A 236 6.99 17.41 -3.81
N ALA A 237 7.67 16.47 -3.13
CA ALA A 237 7.97 15.16 -3.71
C ALA A 237 6.70 14.36 -4.01
N CYS A 238 5.72 14.40 -3.10
CA CYS A 238 4.44 13.73 -3.30
C CYS A 238 3.63 14.34 -4.44
N LEU A 239 3.62 15.68 -4.58
CA LEU A 239 3.01 16.37 -5.72
C LEU A 239 3.67 15.99 -7.04
N TYR A 240 5.02 16.02 -7.07
CA TYR A 240 5.77 15.58 -8.25
C TYR A 240 5.42 14.13 -8.62
N ALA A 241 5.38 13.24 -7.64
CA ALA A 241 5.03 11.83 -7.82
C ALA A 241 3.61 11.66 -8.41
N LEU A 242 2.66 12.43 -7.91
CA LEU A 242 1.28 12.40 -8.35
C LEU A 242 1.12 12.92 -9.80
N ASP A 243 1.92 13.90 -10.19
CA ASP A 243 1.84 14.52 -11.51
C ASP A 243 2.60 13.76 -12.60
N HIS A 244 3.66 13.01 -12.23
CA HIS A 244 4.58 12.42 -13.21
C HIS A 244 4.74 10.90 -13.12
N ASN A 245 4.40 10.27 -11.97
CA ASN A 245 4.75 8.88 -11.74
C ASN A 245 3.56 7.91 -11.70
N VAL A 246 2.32 8.39 -11.83
CA VAL A 246 1.14 7.50 -11.79
C VAL A 246 1.08 6.64 -13.05
N GLU A 247 1.13 7.25 -14.23
CA GLU A 247 0.98 6.53 -15.50
C GLU A 247 2.14 5.56 -15.75
N ARG A 248 3.37 5.92 -15.33
CA ARG A 248 4.54 5.06 -15.47
C ARG A 248 4.46 3.75 -14.65
N LEU A 249 3.53 3.61 -13.71
CA LEU A 249 3.29 2.34 -13.02
C LEU A 249 2.95 1.21 -14.00
N ALA A 250 2.46 1.53 -15.20
CA ALA A 250 2.27 0.57 -16.27
C ALA A 250 3.58 -0.14 -16.66
N ASP A 251 4.72 0.56 -16.64
CA ASP A 251 6.04 -0.01 -16.92
C ASP A 251 6.43 -1.03 -15.83
N ASP A 252 6.13 -0.70 -14.56
CA ASP A 252 6.38 -1.62 -13.44
C ASP A 252 5.55 -2.91 -13.59
N HIS A 253 4.28 -2.78 -14.01
CA HIS A 253 3.42 -3.93 -14.26
C HIS A 253 3.93 -4.78 -15.43
N ALA A 254 4.37 -4.14 -16.53
CA ALA A 254 4.97 -4.83 -17.67
C ALA A 254 6.27 -5.56 -17.29
N ASN A 255 7.10 -4.95 -16.43
CA ASN A 255 8.32 -5.54 -15.92
C ASN A 255 8.02 -6.74 -14.99
N ALA A 256 7.01 -6.67 -14.15
CA ALA A 256 6.56 -7.79 -13.33
C ALA A 256 6.08 -8.98 -14.19
N ALA A 257 5.28 -8.71 -15.21
CA ALA A 257 4.84 -9.74 -16.15
C ALA A 257 6.02 -10.41 -16.88
N HIS A 258 7.00 -9.61 -17.30
CA HIS A 258 8.23 -10.12 -17.94
C HIS A 258 9.06 -10.97 -16.98
N LEU A 259 9.21 -10.52 -15.73
CA LEU A 259 9.87 -11.27 -14.66
C LEU A 259 9.20 -12.63 -14.44
N ALA A 260 7.88 -12.65 -14.31
CA ALA A 260 7.12 -13.89 -14.12
C ALA A 260 7.32 -14.86 -15.28
N GLN A 261 7.30 -14.38 -16.53
CA GLN A 261 7.58 -15.19 -17.71
C GLN A 261 9.02 -15.73 -17.76
N GLY A 262 10.00 -14.92 -17.34
CA GLY A 262 11.40 -15.31 -17.26
C GLY A 262 11.61 -16.43 -16.23
N LEU A 263 11.12 -16.24 -15.01
CA LEU A 263 11.22 -17.20 -13.93
C LEU A 263 10.51 -18.53 -14.24
N ALA A 264 9.36 -18.48 -14.92
CA ALA A 264 8.60 -19.69 -15.28
C ALA A 264 9.34 -20.64 -16.22
N ARG A 265 10.43 -20.20 -16.87
CA ARG A 265 11.28 -21.02 -17.77
C ARG A 265 12.41 -21.72 -17.02
N ILE A 266 12.61 -21.41 -15.75
CA ILE A 266 13.74 -21.92 -14.96
C ILE A 266 13.22 -23.01 -14.02
N GLU A 267 13.57 -24.27 -14.28
CA GLU A 267 13.36 -25.31 -13.29
C GLU A 267 14.46 -25.26 -12.21
N PRO A 268 14.12 -25.42 -10.92
CA PRO A 268 12.85 -25.88 -10.36
C PRO A 268 11.92 -24.73 -9.87
N VAL A 269 12.07 -23.52 -10.39
CA VAL A 269 11.28 -22.35 -9.96
C VAL A 269 9.81 -22.50 -10.40
N LYS A 270 8.89 -22.20 -9.49
CA LYS A 270 7.46 -22.20 -9.79
C LYS A 270 6.85 -20.82 -9.51
N VAL A 271 6.42 -20.13 -10.55
CA VAL A 271 5.65 -18.88 -10.39
C VAL A 271 4.29 -19.22 -9.79
N LEU A 272 3.99 -18.64 -8.63
CA LEU A 272 2.72 -18.85 -7.91
C LEU A 272 1.66 -17.87 -8.37
N SER A 273 2.04 -16.59 -8.52
CA SER A 273 1.17 -15.53 -9.02
C SER A 273 1.99 -14.33 -9.47
N HIS A 274 1.41 -13.50 -10.34
CA HIS A 274 1.86 -12.13 -10.59
C HIS A 274 0.65 -11.22 -10.76
N ALA A 275 0.73 -10.03 -10.22
CA ALA A 275 -0.30 -9.01 -10.37
C ALA A 275 0.32 -7.63 -10.12
N THR A 276 -0.11 -6.65 -10.90
CA THR A 276 0.48 -5.30 -10.90
C THR A 276 2.01 -5.36 -10.92
N ASN A 277 2.69 -4.81 -9.94
CA ASN A 277 4.14 -4.76 -9.83
C ASN A 277 4.73 -5.87 -8.94
N MET A 278 4.01 -6.95 -8.66
CA MET A 278 4.45 -8.03 -7.76
C MET A 278 4.45 -9.38 -8.44
N VAL A 279 5.50 -10.15 -8.16
CA VAL A 279 5.63 -11.57 -8.56
C VAL A 279 5.90 -12.40 -7.32
N PHE A 280 5.14 -13.48 -7.16
CA PHE A 280 5.38 -14.49 -6.14
C PHE A 280 5.86 -15.76 -6.81
N ALA A 281 7.01 -16.28 -6.36
CA ALA A 281 7.59 -17.49 -6.90
C ALA A 281 8.13 -18.40 -5.79
N GLN A 282 7.93 -19.68 -5.97
CA GLN A 282 8.39 -20.73 -5.06
C GLN A 282 9.74 -21.26 -5.53
N PHE A 283 10.65 -21.41 -4.56
CA PHE A 283 11.98 -21.97 -4.75
C PHE A 283 12.18 -23.17 -3.82
N PRO A 284 13.07 -24.13 -4.13
CA PRO A 284 13.42 -25.15 -3.17
C PRO A 284 13.99 -24.50 -1.89
N GLU A 285 13.52 -24.91 -0.74
CA GLU A 285 13.87 -24.29 0.54
C GLU A 285 15.39 -24.30 0.80
N ALA A 286 16.04 -25.41 0.44
CA ALA A 286 17.49 -25.57 0.58
C ALA A 286 18.31 -24.61 -0.29
N ASP A 287 17.71 -24.04 -1.33
CA ASP A 287 18.36 -23.11 -2.25
C ASP A 287 18.12 -21.64 -1.89
N CYS A 288 17.17 -21.31 -1.02
CA CYS A 288 16.83 -19.93 -0.74
C CYS A 288 18.03 -19.10 -0.23
N ALA A 289 18.68 -19.53 0.84
CA ALA A 289 19.83 -18.79 1.40
C ALA A 289 21.07 -18.82 0.48
N PRO A 290 21.48 -19.95 -0.16
CA PRO A 290 22.56 -19.93 -1.14
C PRO A 290 22.27 -19.06 -2.37
N LEU A 291 21.05 -19.07 -2.90
CA LEU A 291 20.66 -18.22 -4.03
C LEU A 291 20.68 -16.74 -3.66
N GLU A 292 20.21 -16.37 -2.47
CA GLU A 292 20.28 -14.98 -1.98
C GLU A 292 21.74 -14.50 -1.92
N ALA A 293 22.66 -15.30 -1.39
CA ALA A 293 24.08 -14.99 -1.36
C ALA A 293 24.67 -14.84 -2.77
N TRP A 294 24.36 -15.78 -3.69
CA TRP A 294 24.77 -15.75 -5.09
C TRP A 294 24.29 -14.48 -5.82
N LEU A 295 23.06 -14.08 -5.62
CA LEU A 295 22.48 -12.87 -6.21
C LEU A 295 23.13 -11.61 -5.63
N LYS A 296 23.34 -11.58 -4.30
CA LYS A 296 23.97 -10.45 -3.62
C LYS A 296 25.39 -10.17 -4.11
N GLU A 297 26.19 -11.22 -4.34
CA GLU A 297 27.54 -11.10 -4.93
C GLU A 297 27.54 -10.48 -6.33
N ARG A 298 26.39 -10.55 -7.03
CA ARG A 298 26.16 -9.95 -8.36
C ARG A 298 25.46 -8.60 -8.32
N GLY A 299 25.36 -8.00 -7.12
CA GLY A 299 24.73 -6.69 -6.94
C GLY A 299 23.20 -6.73 -7.05
N ILE A 300 22.58 -7.89 -6.83
CA ILE A 300 21.12 -8.09 -6.86
C ILE A 300 20.63 -8.36 -5.45
N LEU A 301 19.71 -7.51 -4.96
CA LEU A 301 19.12 -7.62 -3.63
C LEU A 301 17.71 -8.20 -3.72
N THR A 302 17.52 -9.30 -3.00
CA THR A 302 16.24 -9.99 -2.86
C THR A 302 16.05 -10.42 -1.41
N GLN A 303 14.86 -10.87 -1.09
CA GLN A 303 14.56 -11.63 0.13
C GLN A 303 14.08 -12.99 -0.32
N MET A 304 14.99 -13.98 -0.26
CA MET A 304 14.68 -15.33 -0.72
C MET A 304 14.03 -16.14 0.40
N LEU A 305 12.83 -16.59 0.13
CA LEU A 305 12.03 -17.47 0.98
C LEU A 305 11.50 -18.61 0.13
N TYR A 306 10.95 -19.65 0.76
CA TYR A 306 10.24 -20.71 0.04
C TYR A 306 9.19 -20.17 -0.94
N ALA A 307 8.41 -19.17 -0.53
CA ALA A 307 7.55 -18.37 -1.38
C ALA A 307 8.08 -16.91 -1.38
N SER A 308 8.95 -16.60 -2.32
CA SER A 308 9.60 -15.30 -2.47
C SER A 308 8.68 -14.31 -3.17
N ARG A 309 8.71 -13.05 -2.70
CA ARG A 309 8.05 -11.94 -3.36
C ARG A 309 9.08 -11.04 -4.01
N PHE A 310 8.91 -10.73 -5.28
CA PHE A 310 9.67 -9.74 -6.02
C PHE A 310 8.77 -8.57 -6.40
N VAL A 311 9.30 -7.36 -6.29
CA VAL A 311 8.53 -6.13 -6.57
C VAL A 311 9.31 -5.29 -7.57
N THR A 312 8.68 -4.97 -8.69
CA THR A 312 9.22 -4.06 -9.71
C THR A 312 8.84 -2.61 -9.40
N HIS A 313 9.71 -1.68 -9.75
CA HIS A 313 9.56 -0.25 -9.47
C HIS A 313 10.45 0.61 -10.38
N CYS A 314 10.37 1.94 -10.26
CA CYS A 314 11.03 2.89 -11.14
C CYS A 314 12.56 2.75 -11.24
N ASP A 315 13.22 2.18 -10.24
CA ASP A 315 14.68 2.00 -10.24
C ASP A 315 15.12 0.64 -10.80
N VAL A 316 14.18 -0.13 -11.37
CA VAL A 316 14.45 -1.45 -11.98
C VAL A 316 13.99 -1.45 -13.43
N SER A 317 14.95 -1.46 -14.35
CA SER A 317 14.68 -1.53 -15.78
C SER A 317 14.38 -2.94 -16.27
N ARG A 318 13.89 -3.06 -17.51
CA ARG A 318 13.71 -4.37 -18.16
C ARG A 318 15.02 -5.15 -18.28
N ALA A 319 16.13 -4.48 -18.60
CA ALA A 319 17.46 -5.09 -18.66
C ALA A 319 17.92 -5.61 -17.29
N ASP A 320 17.55 -4.93 -16.19
CA ASP A 320 17.81 -5.43 -14.84
C ASP A 320 17.01 -6.70 -14.55
N ILE A 321 15.77 -6.78 -15.03
CA ILE A 321 14.96 -8.01 -14.92
C ILE A 321 15.60 -9.17 -15.69
N ASP A 322 16.07 -8.94 -16.92
CA ASP A 322 16.78 -9.96 -17.70
C ASP A 322 18.05 -10.42 -16.95
N THR A 323 18.83 -9.49 -16.42
CA THR A 323 20.02 -9.79 -15.61
C THR A 323 19.69 -10.65 -14.38
N PHE A 324 18.59 -10.35 -13.68
CA PHE A 324 18.14 -11.15 -12.55
C PHE A 324 17.72 -12.57 -12.96
N VAL A 325 16.92 -12.69 -14.03
CA VAL A 325 16.45 -13.98 -14.56
C VAL A 325 17.64 -14.84 -15.00
N ASP A 326 18.61 -14.27 -15.72
CA ASP A 326 19.82 -14.95 -16.17
C ASP A 326 20.67 -15.42 -14.98
N ALA A 327 20.81 -14.60 -13.93
CA ALA A 327 21.55 -14.97 -12.71
C ALA A 327 20.90 -16.15 -11.97
N VAL A 328 19.56 -16.16 -11.87
CA VAL A 328 18.80 -17.29 -11.29
C VAL A 328 18.99 -18.55 -12.14
N GLY A 329 18.89 -18.43 -13.47
CA GLY A 329 19.09 -19.54 -14.41
C GLY A 329 20.49 -20.14 -14.31
N ALA A 330 21.52 -19.29 -14.26
CA ALA A 330 22.91 -19.72 -14.09
C ALA A 330 23.16 -20.45 -12.77
N TYR A 331 22.56 -19.99 -11.67
CA TYR A 331 22.65 -20.68 -10.39
C TYR A 331 22.14 -22.12 -10.46
N PHE A 332 20.94 -22.32 -10.99
CA PHE A 332 20.36 -23.67 -11.09
C PHE A 332 21.04 -24.55 -12.14
N ALA A 333 21.59 -23.97 -13.22
CA ALA A 333 22.36 -24.73 -14.21
C ALA A 333 23.65 -25.31 -13.60
N GLN A 334 24.39 -24.56 -12.78
CA GLN A 334 25.59 -25.01 -12.11
C GLN A 334 25.34 -26.14 -11.08
N ARG A 335 24.15 -26.17 -10.47
CA ARG A 335 23.79 -27.22 -9.48
C ARG A 335 23.33 -28.53 -10.12
N ARG A 336 23.06 -28.52 -11.41
CA ARG A 336 22.69 -29.73 -12.17
C ARG A 336 23.91 -30.42 -12.83
N ALA A 337 25.02 -29.68 -12.97
CA ALA A 337 26.29 -30.18 -13.50
C ALA A 337 27.13 -30.85 -12.39
#